data_53707d1ca997657693f872dc22080359
#
_entry.id   53707d1ca997657693f872dc22080359
#
_cell.length_a   1.000
_cell.length_b   1.000
_cell.length_c   1.000
_cell.angle_alpha   90.00
_cell.angle_beta   90.00
_cell.angle_gamma   90.00
#
_symmetry.space_group_name_H-M   'P 1'
#
loop_
_entity.id
_entity.type
_entity.pdbx_description
1 polymer ?
#
loop_
_entity_poly.entity_id
_entity_poly.type
_entity_poly.pdbx_seq_one_letter_code
_entity_poly.pdbx_strand_id
1 'polypeptide(L)'
;MNTPDFKTFEATALAHGFDEVAERVWPANSEAPTHTHPFSVDALVVLGEMWLTSHGATRHLVAGDTFQLELAVEHAERYGPEGATYWAARRKAPATA
;
A
#
# COMPACT_ATOMS: atom_id res chain seq x y z
N MET A 1 11.88 7.20 15.08
CA MET A 1 12.37 7.20 13.70
C MET A 1 11.46 8.08 12.84
N ASN A 2 12.03 8.93 12.05
CA ASN A 2 11.23 9.85 11.23
C ASN A 2 10.71 9.18 9.97
N THR A 3 9.41 9.35 9.73
CA THR A 3 8.81 8.96 8.47
C THR A 3 9.34 9.92 7.39
N PRO A 4 9.77 9.44 6.23
CA PRO A 4 10.16 10.33 5.13
C PRO A 4 8.95 11.16 4.69
N ASP A 5 9.18 12.31 4.08
CA ASP A 5 8.08 13.04 3.48
C ASP A 5 7.65 12.37 2.16
N PHE A 6 6.48 12.74 1.69
CA PHE A 6 5.90 12.12 0.49
C PHE A 6 6.83 12.29 -0.73
N LYS A 7 7.40 13.47 -0.90
CA LYS A 7 8.27 13.74 -2.05
C LYS A 7 9.52 12.89 -2.04
N THR A 8 10.10 12.66 -0.86
CA THR A 8 11.26 11.78 -0.72
C THR A 8 10.88 10.33 -1.01
N PHE A 9 9.76 9.88 -0.48
CA PHE A 9 9.25 8.54 -0.77
C PHE A 9 9.02 8.36 -2.27
N GLU A 10 8.36 9.32 -2.90
CA GLU A 10 8.08 9.30 -4.33
C GLU A 10 9.35 9.25 -5.16
N ALA A 11 10.31 10.13 -4.88
CA ALA A 11 11.57 10.18 -5.62
C ALA A 11 12.34 8.87 -5.51
N THR A 12 12.38 8.27 -4.32
CA THR A 12 13.04 6.99 -4.09
C THR A 12 12.36 5.88 -4.87
N ALA A 13 11.04 5.83 -4.83
CA ALA A 13 10.29 4.80 -5.56
C ALA A 13 10.49 4.92 -7.07
N LEU A 14 10.39 6.13 -7.61
CA LEU A 14 10.60 6.34 -9.05
C LEU A 14 12.02 5.96 -9.46
N ALA A 15 13.02 6.26 -8.64
CA ALA A 15 14.41 5.88 -8.90
C ALA A 15 14.60 4.36 -8.89
N HIS A 16 13.74 3.61 -8.20
CA HIS A 16 13.79 2.15 -8.14
C HIS A 16 12.88 1.49 -9.19
N GLY A 17 12.36 2.27 -10.14
CA GLY A 17 11.62 1.72 -11.28
C GLY A 17 10.13 1.58 -11.07
N PHE A 18 9.57 2.14 -10.01
CA PHE A 18 8.12 2.20 -9.87
C PHE A 18 7.56 3.27 -10.83
N ASP A 19 6.36 3.04 -11.33
CA ASP A 19 5.76 3.90 -12.35
C ASP A 19 5.10 5.13 -11.77
N GLU A 20 4.55 4.99 -10.56
CA GLU A 20 3.83 6.08 -9.91
C GLU A 20 3.75 5.85 -8.40
N VAL A 21 3.46 6.92 -7.66
CA VAL A 21 3.21 6.85 -6.22
C VAL A 21 1.91 7.59 -5.94
N ALA A 22 1.04 6.97 -5.16
CA ALA A 22 -0.24 7.54 -4.78
C ALA A 22 -0.38 7.60 -3.26
N GLU A 23 -0.91 8.69 -2.76
CA GLU A 23 -1.35 8.77 -1.37
C GLU A 23 -2.77 8.24 -1.30
N ARG A 24 -3.00 7.25 -0.44
CA ARG A 24 -4.31 6.63 -0.25
C ARG A 24 -4.80 6.93 1.15
N VAL A 25 -5.93 7.61 1.23
CA VAL A 25 -6.57 7.97 2.50
C VAL A 25 -7.87 7.21 2.62
N TRP A 26 -7.98 6.39 3.66
CA TRP A 26 -9.17 5.57 3.89
C TRP A 26 -9.91 6.04 5.14
N PRO A 27 -11.23 6.20 5.06
CA PRO A 27 -12.01 6.68 6.22
C PRO A 27 -12.08 5.65 7.34
N ALA A 28 -12.50 6.13 8.50
CA ALA A 28 -12.66 5.30 9.69
C ALA A 28 -13.57 4.12 9.43
N ASN A 29 -13.19 2.95 9.93
CA ASN A 29 -13.98 1.72 9.90
C ASN A 29 -14.41 1.27 8.50
N SER A 30 -13.68 1.70 7.47
CA SER A 30 -13.97 1.28 6.10
C SER A 30 -13.35 -0.09 5.80
N GLU A 31 -13.80 -0.69 4.73
CA GLU A 31 -13.31 -1.99 4.26
C GLU A 31 -13.16 -1.96 2.75
N ALA A 32 -12.14 -2.66 2.27
CA ALA A 32 -11.99 -2.97 0.85
C ALA A 32 -12.10 -4.49 0.71
N PRO A 33 -13.19 -5.00 0.12
CA PRO A 33 -13.37 -6.44 -0.06
C PRO A 33 -12.27 -7.01 -0.97
N THR A 34 -12.15 -8.32 -0.99
CA THR A 34 -11.14 -9.00 -1.79
C THR A 34 -11.15 -8.53 -3.23
N HIS A 35 -9.99 -8.11 -3.71
CA HIS A 35 -9.82 -7.60 -5.06
C HIS A 35 -8.37 -7.80 -5.53
N THR A 36 -8.12 -7.50 -6.79
CA THR A 36 -6.78 -7.56 -7.39
C THR A 36 -6.50 -6.25 -8.11
N HIS A 37 -5.20 -6.03 -8.40
CA HIS A 37 -4.75 -4.88 -9.20
C HIS A 37 -3.83 -5.37 -10.32
N PRO A 38 -3.84 -4.69 -11.48
CA PRO A 38 -2.94 -5.02 -12.58
C PRO A 38 -1.54 -4.41 -12.39
N PHE A 39 -1.09 -4.28 -11.13
CA PHE A 39 0.23 -3.75 -10.78
C PHE A 39 0.66 -4.31 -9.43
N SER A 40 1.97 -4.29 -9.18
CA SER A 40 2.49 -4.59 -7.85
C SER A 40 2.57 -3.32 -7.02
N VAL A 41 2.59 -3.48 -5.71
CA VAL A 41 2.59 -2.37 -4.75
C VAL A 41 3.68 -2.54 -3.72
N ASP A 42 4.34 -1.44 -3.39
CA ASP A 42 5.22 -1.32 -2.24
C ASP A 42 4.77 -0.09 -1.47
N ALA A 43 4.28 -0.28 -0.26
CA ALA A 43 3.58 0.76 0.48
C ALA A 43 4.15 0.99 1.88
N LEU A 44 3.99 2.23 2.35
CA LEU A 44 4.34 2.66 3.70
C LEU A 44 3.11 3.25 4.37
N VAL A 45 2.71 2.69 5.50
CA VAL A 45 1.62 3.26 6.30
C VAL A 45 2.17 4.46 7.06
N VAL A 46 1.52 5.61 6.94
CA VAL A 46 1.98 6.86 7.57
C VAL A 46 1.07 7.37 8.68
N LEU A 47 -0.21 6.99 8.66
CA LEU A 47 -1.18 7.37 9.71
C LEU A 47 -2.17 6.23 9.92
N GLY A 48 -2.66 6.10 11.16
CA GLY A 48 -3.73 5.17 11.49
C GLY A 48 -3.30 3.71 11.57
N GLU A 49 -4.26 2.82 11.35
CA GLU A 49 -4.00 1.39 11.36
C GLU A 49 -4.91 0.66 10.36
N MET A 50 -4.45 -0.48 9.93
CA MET A 50 -5.18 -1.31 8.98
C MET A 50 -4.83 -2.78 9.17
N TRP A 51 -5.71 -3.64 8.66
CA TRP A 51 -5.47 -5.08 8.58
C TRP A 51 -5.50 -5.47 7.11
N LEU A 52 -4.42 -6.09 6.66
CA LEU A 52 -4.27 -6.54 5.28
C LEU A 52 -4.31 -8.07 5.25
N THR A 53 -5.22 -8.61 4.46
CA THR A 53 -5.34 -10.06 4.27
C THR A 53 -4.89 -10.43 2.87
N SER A 54 -3.91 -11.33 2.77
CA SER A 54 -3.47 -11.92 1.51
C SER A 54 -2.85 -13.29 1.80
N HIS A 55 -2.91 -14.19 0.83
CA HIS A 55 -2.36 -15.55 0.97
C HIS A 55 -2.86 -16.26 2.25
N GLY A 56 -4.12 -16.02 2.61
CA GLY A 56 -4.72 -16.67 3.78
C GLY A 56 -4.25 -16.15 5.13
N ALA A 57 -3.48 -15.07 5.17
CA ALA A 57 -2.96 -14.50 6.41
C ALA A 57 -3.33 -13.02 6.52
N THR A 58 -3.65 -12.59 7.74
CA THR A 58 -3.97 -11.19 8.04
C THR A 58 -2.85 -10.56 8.84
N ARG A 59 -2.39 -9.39 8.42
CA ARG A 59 -1.37 -8.61 9.13
C ARG A 59 -1.98 -7.34 9.67
N HIS A 60 -1.65 -7.01 10.91
CA HIS A 60 -2.01 -5.72 11.51
C HIS A 60 -0.87 -4.73 11.23
N LEU A 61 -1.19 -3.62 10.60
CA LEU A 61 -0.21 -2.62 10.16
C LEU A 61 -0.54 -1.27 10.79
N VAL A 62 0.48 -0.61 11.31
CA VAL A 62 0.37 0.72 11.91
C VAL A 62 1.38 1.67 11.26
N ALA A 63 1.30 2.95 11.58
CA ALA A 63 2.22 3.95 11.03
C ALA A 63 3.68 3.50 11.20
N GLY A 64 4.44 3.55 10.12
CA GLY A 64 5.82 3.08 10.06
C GLY A 64 5.98 1.69 9.47
N ASP A 65 4.91 0.91 9.38
CA ASP A 65 4.96 -0.41 8.76
C ASP A 65 4.87 -0.33 7.25
N THR A 66 5.48 -1.32 6.60
CA THR A 66 5.44 -1.43 5.13
C THR A 66 4.72 -2.71 4.73
N PHE A 67 4.19 -2.71 3.53
CA PHE A 67 3.65 -3.93 2.94
C PHE A 67 3.90 -3.97 1.44
N GLN A 68 3.94 -5.19 0.90
CA GLN A 68 4.12 -5.42 -0.53
C GLN A 68 2.99 -6.30 -1.03
N LEU A 69 2.52 -6.02 -2.22
CA LEU A 69 1.52 -6.83 -2.91
C LEU A 69 2.05 -7.18 -4.28
N GLU A 70 2.11 -8.47 -4.56
CA GLU A 70 2.52 -8.96 -5.87
C GLU A 70 1.47 -8.59 -6.92
N LEU A 71 1.89 -8.56 -8.17
CA LEU A 71 0.99 -8.33 -9.31
C LEU A 71 -0.18 -9.30 -9.25
N ALA A 72 -1.40 -8.76 -9.32
CA ALA A 72 -2.64 -9.52 -9.39
C ALA A 72 -2.93 -10.43 -8.18
N VAL A 73 -2.24 -10.24 -7.05
CA VAL A 73 -2.55 -11.02 -5.85
C VAL A 73 -3.90 -10.62 -5.27
N GLU A 74 -4.69 -11.59 -4.88
CA GLU A 74 -5.94 -11.31 -4.19
C GLU A 74 -5.66 -10.82 -2.77
N HIS A 75 -6.29 -9.72 -2.40
CA HIS A 75 -6.12 -9.16 -1.06
C HIS A 75 -7.36 -8.38 -0.64
N ALA A 76 -7.50 -8.21 0.68
CA ALA A 76 -8.57 -7.43 1.28
C ALA A 76 -7.99 -6.56 2.38
N GLU A 77 -8.62 -5.43 2.66
CA GLU A 77 -8.17 -4.52 3.68
C GLU A 77 -9.33 -4.11 4.59
N ARG A 78 -9.02 -3.88 5.84
CA ARG A 78 -9.94 -3.30 6.82
C ARG A 78 -9.20 -2.18 7.55
N TYR A 79 -9.88 -1.09 7.79
CA TYR A 79 -9.28 0.11 8.39
C TYR A 79 -9.83 0.36 9.78
N GLY A 80 -8.99 0.89 10.67
CA GLY A 80 -9.32 1.08 12.06
C GLY A 80 -10.24 2.27 12.33
N PRO A 81 -10.50 2.58 13.62
CA PRO A 81 -11.47 3.62 14.01
C PRO A 81 -11.04 5.04 13.63
N GLU A 82 -9.80 5.23 13.24
CA GLU A 82 -9.31 6.52 12.75
C GLU A 82 -8.97 6.48 11.25
N GLY A 83 -9.31 5.36 10.59
CA GLY A 83 -8.90 5.15 9.21
C GLY A 83 -7.42 4.87 9.10
N ALA A 84 -6.88 5.05 7.91
CA ALA A 84 -5.44 4.94 7.66
C ALA A 84 -5.06 5.71 6.41
N THR A 85 -3.82 6.17 6.40
CA THR A 85 -3.20 6.76 5.21
C THR A 85 -1.94 5.98 4.90
N TYR A 86 -1.77 5.58 3.65
CA TYR A 86 -0.52 4.99 3.20
C TYR A 86 -0.11 5.54 1.85
N TRP A 87 1.19 5.48 1.57
CA TRP A 87 1.75 5.85 0.28
C TRP A 87 2.09 4.58 -0.47
N ALA A 88 1.55 4.46 -1.67
CA ALA A 88 1.68 3.24 -2.46
C ALA A 88 2.48 3.53 -3.73
N ALA A 89 3.66 2.93 -3.83
CA ALA A 89 4.42 2.88 -5.07
C ALA A 89 3.89 1.74 -5.91
N ARG A 90 3.61 1.99 -7.17
CA ARG A 90 2.99 1.02 -8.08
C ARG A 90 3.88 0.75 -9.27
N ARG A 91 3.97 -0.52 -9.64
CA ARG A 91 4.69 -0.95 -10.84
C ARG A 91 3.75 -1.82 -11.68
N LYS A 92 3.48 -1.36 -12.89
CA LYS A 92 2.65 -2.10 -13.83
C LYS A 92 3.39 -3.36 -14.29
N ALA A 93 2.64 -4.33 -14.82
CA ALA A 93 3.25 -5.49 -15.41
C ALA A 93 4.23 -5.05 -16.51
N PRO A 94 5.42 -5.68 -16.60
CA PRO A 94 6.32 -5.36 -17.70
C PRO A 94 5.64 -5.65 -19.04
N ALA A 95 5.95 -4.80 -20.01
CA ALA A 95 5.45 -5.04 -21.35
C ALA A 95 6.00 -6.37 -21.84
N THR A 96 5.11 -7.24 -22.30
CA THR A 96 5.52 -8.50 -22.93
C THR A 96 6.11 -8.18 -24.28
N ALA A 97 7.29 -8.68 -24.50
CA ALA A 97 7.92 -8.57 -25.80
C ALA A 97 7.18 -9.44 -26.82
#